data_53fd8b4ede27f2a1a0d340b5c98107f0
#
_entry.id   53fd8b4ede27f2a1a0d340b5c98107f0
#
_cell.length_a   1.000
_cell.length_b   1.000
_cell.length_c   1.000
_cell.angle_alpha   90.00
_cell.angle_beta   90.00
_cell.angle_gamma   90.00
#
_symmetry.space_group_name_H-M   'P 1'
#
loop_
_entity.id
_entity.type
_entity.pdbx_description
1 polymer ?
#
loop_
_entity_poly.entity_id
_entity_poly.type
_entity_poly.pdbx_seq_one_letter_code
_entity_poly.pdbx_strand_id
1 'polypeptide(L)'
;MGEPQGSMRILVTGGSGLVGKAIQKVVADGAGLPGEDWVFVSSKDADLTDTAQTRALFEKVQPTHVIHLAAMVGGLFRNIKYNLDFWRKNVHMNDNVLHSAFEVGARKVVSCLSTCIFPDKTTYPIDETMIHNGPPHNSNFGYSYAKRMIDVQNRSSRPSC
;
A
#
# COMPACT_ATOMS: atom_id res chain seq x y z
N MET A 1 -15.56 -29.90 0.11
CA MET A 1 -15.16 -29.68 -1.29
C MET A 1 -14.64 -28.26 -1.36
N GLY A 2 -13.33 -28.06 -1.53
CA GLY A 2 -12.76 -26.72 -1.70
C GLY A 2 -13.27 -26.14 -3.02
N GLU A 3 -13.67 -24.85 -2.99
CA GLU A 3 -13.90 -24.11 -4.23
C GLU A 3 -12.68 -24.27 -5.15
N PRO A 4 -12.85 -24.43 -6.47
CA PRO A 4 -11.72 -24.45 -7.36
C PRO A 4 -10.97 -23.14 -7.14
N GLN A 5 -9.66 -23.21 -6.82
CA GLN A 5 -8.79 -22.06 -6.72
C GLN A 5 -8.81 -21.36 -8.08
N GLY A 6 -9.69 -20.37 -8.21
CA GLY A 6 -9.69 -19.48 -9.37
C GLY A 6 -8.31 -18.85 -9.49
N SER A 7 -7.84 -18.61 -10.71
CA SER A 7 -6.56 -17.97 -10.99
C SER A 7 -6.40 -16.70 -10.13
N MET A 8 -5.28 -16.59 -9.40
CA MET A 8 -4.96 -15.39 -8.61
C MET A 8 -4.26 -14.39 -9.52
N ARG A 9 -4.81 -13.19 -9.62
CA ARG A 9 -4.11 -12.06 -10.26
C ARG A 9 -3.66 -11.09 -9.20
N ILE A 10 -2.35 -10.95 -9.03
CA ILE A 10 -1.72 -10.16 -7.99
C ILE A 10 -1.16 -8.87 -8.60
N LEU A 11 -1.76 -7.73 -8.24
CA LEU A 11 -1.27 -6.41 -8.64
C LEU A 11 -0.31 -5.89 -7.56
N VAL A 12 0.92 -5.57 -7.96
CA VAL A 12 1.94 -4.98 -7.08
C VAL A 12 2.18 -3.53 -7.51
N THR A 13 1.70 -2.57 -6.73
CA THR A 13 2.02 -1.15 -6.95
C THR A 13 3.41 -0.83 -6.40
N GLY A 14 4.12 0.12 -7.00
CA GLY A 14 5.50 0.39 -6.61
C GLY A 14 6.47 -0.73 -7.02
N GLY A 15 6.13 -1.48 -8.06
CA GLY A 15 6.87 -2.63 -8.55
C GLY A 15 8.32 -2.35 -8.94
N SER A 16 8.65 -1.11 -9.32
CA SER A 16 10.02 -0.70 -9.65
C SER A 16 10.89 -0.30 -8.44
N GLY A 17 10.29 -0.22 -7.24
CA GLY A 17 10.98 0.11 -6.00
C GLY A 17 11.80 -1.04 -5.43
N LEU A 18 12.45 -0.81 -4.28
CA LEU A 18 13.32 -1.79 -3.62
C LEU A 18 12.58 -3.10 -3.32
N VAL A 19 11.46 -3.02 -2.62
CA VAL A 19 10.66 -4.20 -2.24
C VAL A 19 10.00 -4.82 -3.46
N GLY A 20 9.46 -4.00 -4.39
CA GLY A 20 8.84 -4.49 -5.62
C GLY A 20 9.81 -5.32 -6.47
N LYS A 21 11.04 -4.86 -6.64
CA LYS A 21 12.09 -5.63 -7.35
C LYS A 21 12.48 -6.92 -6.63
N ALA A 22 12.52 -6.89 -5.30
CA ALA A 22 12.79 -8.08 -4.51
C ALA A 22 11.68 -9.14 -4.69
N ILE A 23 10.41 -8.72 -4.69
CA ILE A 23 9.28 -9.62 -4.97
C ILE A 23 9.37 -10.17 -6.40
N GLN A 24 9.65 -9.31 -7.40
CA GLN A 24 9.84 -9.77 -8.79
C GLN A 24 10.90 -10.86 -8.87
N LYS A 25 12.03 -10.65 -8.20
CA LYS A 25 13.12 -11.66 -8.19
C LYS A 25 12.68 -12.98 -7.56
N VAL A 26 12.06 -12.93 -6.40
CA VAL A 26 11.58 -14.12 -5.68
C VAL A 26 10.56 -14.89 -6.51
N VAL A 27 9.63 -14.21 -7.17
CA VAL A 27 8.65 -14.81 -8.08
C VAL A 27 9.34 -15.44 -9.29
N ALA A 28 10.30 -14.73 -9.93
CA ALA A 28 11.07 -15.24 -11.07
C ALA A 28 11.93 -16.45 -10.70
N ASP A 29 12.42 -16.52 -9.47
CA ASP A 29 13.22 -17.63 -8.94
C ASP A 29 12.35 -18.87 -8.58
N GLY A 30 11.05 -18.82 -8.83
CA GLY A 30 10.14 -19.97 -8.70
C GLY A 30 9.32 -20.03 -7.41
N ALA A 31 9.27 -18.96 -6.62
CA ALA A 31 8.42 -18.91 -5.43
C ALA A 31 6.92 -18.66 -5.75
N GLY A 32 6.60 -18.30 -6.99
CA GLY A 32 5.22 -18.19 -7.45
C GLY A 32 4.54 -19.56 -7.52
N LEU A 33 3.26 -19.61 -7.18
CA LEU A 33 2.46 -20.83 -7.26
C LEU A 33 1.80 -20.98 -8.65
N PRO A 34 1.51 -22.21 -9.10
CA PRO A 34 0.73 -22.42 -10.31
C PRO A 34 -0.61 -21.68 -10.24
N GLY A 35 -0.97 -20.98 -11.32
CA GLY A 35 -2.21 -20.19 -11.40
C GLY A 35 -2.11 -18.77 -10.85
N GLU A 36 -0.94 -18.32 -10.42
CA GLU A 36 -0.67 -16.94 -10.07
C GLU A 36 -0.22 -16.13 -11.29
N ASP A 37 -0.89 -15.00 -11.52
CA ASP A 37 -0.54 -13.99 -12.53
C ASP A 37 -0.09 -12.72 -11.81
N TRP A 38 1.18 -12.38 -11.93
CA TRP A 38 1.81 -11.27 -11.22
C TRP A 38 1.96 -10.05 -12.14
N VAL A 39 1.34 -8.95 -11.76
CA VAL A 39 1.38 -7.67 -12.50
C VAL A 39 2.08 -6.61 -11.65
N PHE A 40 3.28 -6.22 -12.06
CA PHE A 40 4.07 -5.18 -11.38
C PHE A 40 3.92 -3.85 -12.11
N VAL A 41 3.49 -2.82 -11.40
CA VAL A 41 3.28 -1.49 -11.96
C VAL A 41 4.10 -0.41 -11.25
N SER A 42 4.44 0.61 -11.99
CA SER A 42 5.22 1.76 -11.55
C SER A 42 4.51 3.08 -11.92
N SER A 43 5.11 4.21 -11.59
CA SER A 43 4.63 5.54 -11.99
C SER A 43 4.60 5.78 -13.51
N LYS A 44 5.23 4.90 -14.30
CA LYS A 44 5.17 4.95 -15.77
C LYS A 44 3.87 4.35 -16.31
N ASP A 45 3.22 3.49 -15.55
CA ASP A 45 1.99 2.81 -15.95
C ASP A 45 0.76 3.61 -15.56
N ALA A 46 0.76 4.25 -14.40
CA ALA A 46 -0.30 5.13 -13.93
C ALA A 46 0.20 6.06 -12.81
N ASP A 47 -0.31 7.28 -12.77
CA ASP A 47 -0.19 8.16 -11.60
C ASP A 47 -1.28 7.78 -10.58
N LEU A 48 -0.88 7.13 -9.51
CA LEU A 48 -1.81 6.66 -8.47
C LEU A 48 -2.39 7.79 -7.60
N THR A 49 -1.87 9.02 -7.71
CA THR A 49 -2.51 10.20 -7.12
C THR A 49 -3.70 10.72 -7.93
N ASP A 50 -3.81 10.29 -9.19
CA ASP A 50 -4.92 10.58 -10.08
C ASP A 50 -5.96 9.46 -9.99
N THR A 51 -7.19 9.82 -9.59
CA THR A 51 -8.27 8.87 -9.38
C THR A 51 -8.69 8.15 -10.68
N ALA A 52 -8.74 8.88 -11.79
CA ALA A 52 -9.16 8.30 -13.08
C ALA A 52 -8.13 7.31 -13.62
N GLN A 53 -6.84 7.65 -13.53
CA GLN A 53 -5.75 6.76 -13.96
C GLN A 53 -5.69 5.50 -13.07
N THR A 54 -5.87 5.65 -11.77
CA THR A 54 -5.88 4.51 -10.84
C THR A 54 -7.06 3.59 -11.14
N ARG A 55 -8.26 4.14 -11.30
CA ARG A 55 -9.44 3.35 -11.66
C ARG A 55 -9.24 2.60 -12.98
N ALA A 56 -8.77 3.27 -14.02
CA ALA A 56 -8.51 2.65 -15.32
C ALA A 56 -7.49 1.51 -15.23
N LEU A 57 -6.44 1.66 -14.40
CA LEU A 57 -5.48 0.60 -14.15
C LEU A 57 -6.16 -0.63 -13.51
N PHE A 58 -6.98 -0.43 -12.48
CA PHE A 58 -7.65 -1.52 -11.78
C PHE A 58 -8.72 -2.20 -12.65
N GLU A 59 -9.46 -1.43 -13.43
CA GLU A 59 -10.43 -1.96 -14.41
C GLU A 59 -9.74 -2.82 -15.48
N LYS A 60 -8.58 -2.39 -15.96
CA LYS A 60 -7.78 -3.12 -16.94
C LYS A 60 -7.19 -4.41 -16.37
N VAL A 61 -6.63 -4.36 -15.17
CA VAL A 61 -5.92 -5.48 -14.54
C VAL A 61 -6.89 -6.48 -13.91
N GLN A 62 -8.00 -6.02 -13.32
CA GLN A 62 -8.95 -6.85 -12.56
C GLN A 62 -8.26 -7.73 -11.52
N PRO A 63 -7.50 -7.15 -10.57
CA PRO A 63 -6.75 -7.93 -9.60
C PRO A 63 -7.68 -8.62 -8.60
N THR A 64 -7.34 -9.86 -8.24
CA THR A 64 -7.94 -10.57 -7.10
C THR A 64 -7.23 -10.25 -5.79
N HIS A 65 -5.94 -9.91 -5.88
CA HIS A 65 -5.08 -9.57 -4.75
C HIS A 65 -4.23 -8.34 -5.10
N VAL A 66 -3.98 -7.50 -4.10
CA VAL A 66 -3.18 -6.29 -4.27
C VAL A 66 -2.10 -6.23 -3.19
N ILE A 67 -0.86 -5.97 -3.61
CA ILE A 67 0.24 -5.59 -2.72
C ILE A 67 0.57 -4.12 -2.99
N HIS A 68 0.22 -3.25 -2.04
CA HIS A 68 0.38 -1.81 -2.19
C HIS A 68 1.68 -1.35 -1.55
N LEU A 69 2.73 -1.16 -2.39
CA LEU A 69 4.05 -0.67 -1.97
C LEU A 69 4.30 0.77 -2.40
N ALA A 70 3.53 1.29 -3.37
CA ALA A 70 3.73 2.64 -3.88
C ALA A 70 3.55 3.68 -2.77
N ALA A 71 4.48 4.61 -2.69
CA ALA A 71 4.44 5.73 -1.78
C ALA A 71 5.32 6.87 -2.29
N MET A 72 4.95 8.11 -1.97
CA MET A 72 5.87 9.23 -2.08
C MET A 72 6.77 9.20 -0.85
N VAL A 73 8.05 8.90 -1.07
CA VAL A 73 9.06 8.79 -0.01
C VAL A 73 10.18 9.80 -0.20
N GLY A 74 10.87 10.15 0.89
CA GLY A 74 12.02 11.05 0.85
C GLY A 74 12.81 11.01 2.15
N GLY A 75 14.05 11.50 2.10
CA GLY A 75 14.88 11.65 3.29
C GLY A 75 14.38 12.75 4.23
N LEU A 76 15.02 12.85 5.40
CA LEU A 76 14.66 13.75 6.50
C LEU A 76 14.40 15.20 6.06
N PHE A 77 15.35 15.83 5.39
CA PHE A 77 15.23 17.23 4.99
C PHE A 77 14.06 17.48 4.02
N ARG A 78 13.80 16.52 3.12
CA ARG A 78 12.71 16.62 2.18
C ARG A 78 11.35 16.48 2.87
N ASN A 79 11.25 15.59 3.85
CA ASN A 79 10.04 15.44 4.67
C ASN A 79 9.73 16.71 5.45
N ILE A 80 10.73 17.33 6.10
CA ILE A 80 10.55 18.58 6.85
C ILE A 80 10.08 19.70 5.92
N LYS A 81 10.71 19.84 4.74
CA LYS A 81 10.42 20.96 3.81
C LYS A 81 9.06 20.82 3.12
N TYR A 82 8.63 19.60 2.78
CA TYR A 82 7.45 19.32 1.97
C TYR A 82 6.42 18.47 2.70
N ASN A 83 6.26 18.64 3.98
CA ASN A 83 5.42 17.80 4.84
C ASN A 83 3.98 17.70 4.35
N LEU A 84 3.38 18.81 3.89
CA LEU A 84 2.04 18.82 3.34
C LEU A 84 1.93 18.02 2.03
N ASP A 85 2.94 18.10 1.15
CA ASP A 85 2.93 17.34 -0.10
C ASP A 85 3.05 15.84 0.18
N PHE A 86 3.87 15.43 1.16
CA PHE A 86 3.98 14.04 1.59
C PHE A 86 2.66 13.53 2.16
N TRP A 87 1.97 14.35 2.97
CA TRP A 87 0.62 14.04 3.45
C TRP A 87 -0.36 13.87 2.28
N ARG A 88 -0.56 14.91 1.47
CA ARG A 88 -1.58 14.94 0.43
C ARG A 88 -1.40 13.84 -0.61
N LYS A 89 -0.20 13.72 -1.18
CA LYS A 89 0.07 12.74 -2.25
C LYS A 89 -0.07 11.31 -1.75
N ASN A 90 0.42 11.01 -0.56
CA ASN A 90 0.28 9.66 -0.01
C ASN A 90 -1.18 9.35 0.36
N VAL A 91 -1.92 10.28 0.96
CA VAL A 91 -3.35 10.07 1.27
C VAL A 91 -4.15 9.82 0.00
N HIS A 92 -3.98 10.65 -1.02
CA HIS A 92 -4.68 10.47 -2.31
C HIS A 92 -4.34 9.12 -2.97
N MET A 93 -3.06 8.78 -3.04
CA MET A 93 -2.60 7.52 -3.62
C MET A 93 -3.17 6.31 -2.87
N ASN A 94 -3.08 6.33 -1.54
CA ASN A 94 -3.54 5.23 -0.71
C ASN A 94 -5.07 5.05 -0.83
N ASP A 95 -5.83 6.13 -0.78
CA ASP A 95 -7.28 6.09 -0.94
C ASP A 95 -7.68 5.58 -2.32
N ASN A 96 -7.09 6.12 -3.40
CA ASN A 96 -7.36 5.69 -4.75
C ASN A 96 -7.11 4.18 -4.94
N VAL A 97 -6.00 3.66 -4.43
CA VAL A 97 -5.64 2.24 -4.57
C VAL A 97 -6.60 1.36 -3.77
N LEU A 98 -6.85 1.69 -2.50
CA LEU A 98 -7.72 0.89 -1.64
C LEU A 98 -9.18 0.92 -2.12
N HIS A 99 -9.67 2.08 -2.53
CA HIS A 99 -11.03 2.22 -3.07
C HIS A 99 -11.19 1.46 -4.39
N SER A 100 -10.25 1.62 -5.33
CA SER A 100 -10.29 0.89 -6.61
C SER A 100 -10.20 -0.62 -6.42
N ALA A 101 -9.39 -1.09 -5.46
CA ALA A 101 -9.33 -2.50 -5.12
C ALA A 101 -10.69 -3.04 -4.61
N PHE A 102 -11.37 -2.24 -3.78
CA PHE A 102 -12.72 -2.57 -3.31
C PHE A 102 -13.73 -2.60 -4.46
N GLU A 103 -13.73 -1.59 -5.34
CA GLU A 103 -14.67 -1.49 -6.47
C GLU A 103 -14.56 -2.66 -7.44
N VAL A 104 -13.35 -3.15 -7.74
CA VAL A 104 -13.15 -4.33 -8.62
C VAL A 104 -13.32 -5.67 -7.90
N GLY A 105 -13.66 -5.66 -6.62
CA GLY A 105 -13.91 -6.87 -5.84
C GLY A 105 -12.64 -7.67 -5.48
N ALA A 106 -11.51 -7.00 -5.27
CA ALA A 106 -10.30 -7.67 -4.81
C ALA A 106 -10.54 -8.38 -3.46
N ARG A 107 -10.09 -9.62 -3.36
CA ARG A 107 -10.32 -10.48 -2.19
C ARG A 107 -9.41 -10.11 -1.03
N LYS A 108 -8.21 -9.60 -1.32
CA LYS A 108 -7.21 -9.24 -0.30
C LYS A 108 -6.34 -8.08 -0.77
N VAL A 109 -6.09 -7.15 0.15
CA VAL A 109 -5.11 -6.07 -0.02
C VAL A 109 -4.11 -6.14 1.11
N VAL A 110 -2.82 -6.13 0.76
CA VAL A 110 -1.71 -6.00 1.71
C VAL A 110 -1.05 -4.66 1.46
N SER A 111 -1.08 -3.78 2.45
CA SER A 111 -0.47 -2.46 2.36
C SER A 111 0.82 -2.39 3.17
N CYS A 112 1.89 -1.87 2.56
CA CYS A 112 3.14 -1.63 3.26
C CYS A 112 3.03 -0.35 4.09
N LEU A 113 3.08 -0.48 5.41
CA LEU A 113 3.17 0.65 6.32
C LEU A 113 4.64 1.11 6.48
N SER A 114 4.98 1.68 7.61
CA SER A 114 6.33 2.14 7.92
C SER A 114 6.53 2.14 9.44
N THR A 115 7.73 1.96 9.90
CA THR A 115 8.06 2.08 11.34
C THR A 115 7.79 3.47 11.90
N CYS A 116 7.78 4.51 11.06
CA CYS A 116 7.49 5.88 11.48
C CYS A 116 6.03 6.11 11.91
N ILE A 117 5.14 5.12 11.73
CA ILE A 117 3.75 5.20 12.21
C ILE A 117 3.63 5.11 13.72
N PHE A 118 4.64 4.54 14.39
CA PHE A 118 4.62 4.43 15.85
C PHE A 118 4.82 5.79 16.53
N PRO A 119 4.35 5.96 17.77
CA PRO A 119 4.56 7.18 18.52
C PRO A 119 6.04 7.49 18.70
N ASP A 120 6.39 8.80 18.68
CA ASP A 120 7.74 9.26 18.97
C ASP A 120 8.20 8.85 20.38
N LYS A 121 7.28 8.95 21.33
CA LYS A 121 7.50 8.47 22.71
C LYS A 121 6.71 7.19 22.93
N THR A 122 7.39 6.08 23.06
CA THR A 122 6.80 4.76 23.23
C THR A 122 7.64 3.90 24.16
N THR A 123 7.07 2.78 24.61
CA THR A 123 7.75 1.73 25.38
C THR A 123 8.17 0.61 24.46
N TYR A 124 9.18 -0.13 24.86
CA TYR A 124 9.69 -1.29 24.12
C TYR A 124 9.41 -2.59 24.90
N PRO A 125 9.15 -3.70 24.20
CA PRO A 125 9.06 -3.86 22.74
C PRO A 125 7.82 -3.16 22.15
N ILE A 126 7.92 -2.72 20.88
CA ILE A 126 6.82 -2.11 20.14
C ILE A 126 6.03 -3.20 19.41
N ASP A 127 4.70 -3.10 19.41
CA ASP A 127 3.80 -3.93 18.62
C ASP A 127 2.70 -3.10 17.93
N GLU A 128 1.92 -3.73 17.08
CA GLU A 128 0.91 -3.09 16.22
C GLU A 128 -0.24 -2.45 17.00
N THR A 129 -0.47 -2.85 18.25
CA THR A 129 -1.51 -2.25 19.11
C THR A 129 -1.17 -0.82 19.53
N MET A 130 0.11 -0.43 19.41
CA MET A 130 0.64 0.85 19.85
C MET A 130 0.60 1.96 18.79
N ILE A 131 0.20 1.65 17.55
CA ILE A 131 0.23 2.60 16.41
C ILE A 131 -0.42 3.95 16.74
N HIS A 132 -1.54 3.93 17.45
CA HIS A 132 -2.35 5.12 17.73
C HIS A 132 -2.19 5.67 19.16
N ASN A 133 -1.20 5.23 19.93
CA ASN A 133 -1.03 5.60 21.33
C ASN A 133 -0.39 6.98 21.55
N GLY A 134 0.00 7.68 20.49
CA GLY A 134 0.57 9.02 20.57
C GLY A 134 0.98 9.57 19.20
N PRO A 135 1.45 10.81 19.13
CA PRO A 135 1.87 11.43 17.88
C PRO A 135 3.16 10.79 17.36
N PRO A 136 3.30 10.67 16.02
CA PRO A 136 4.59 10.30 15.43
C PRO A 136 5.61 11.42 15.55
N HIS A 137 6.87 11.14 15.21
CA HIS A 137 7.93 12.13 15.21
C HIS A 137 7.65 13.32 14.26
N ASN A 138 7.91 14.55 14.71
CA ASN A 138 7.57 15.76 13.96
C ASN A 138 8.29 15.90 12.61
N SER A 139 9.46 15.31 12.43
CA SER A 139 10.25 15.46 11.20
C SER A 139 9.59 14.90 9.96
N ASN A 140 8.68 13.94 10.12
CA ASN A 140 7.99 13.27 9.01
C ASN A 140 6.51 12.99 9.32
N PHE A 141 5.89 13.84 10.16
CA PHE A 141 4.53 13.57 10.65
C PHE A 141 3.51 13.45 9.52
N GLY A 142 3.64 14.23 8.44
CA GLY A 142 2.72 14.15 7.29
C GLY A 142 2.74 12.77 6.62
N TYR A 143 3.93 12.25 6.34
CA TYR A 143 4.09 10.89 5.81
C TYR A 143 3.59 9.83 6.82
N SER A 144 3.95 9.98 8.08
CA SER A 144 3.59 9.03 9.14
C SER A 144 2.08 8.94 9.34
N TYR A 145 1.38 10.07 9.39
CA TYR A 145 -0.08 10.09 9.48
C TYR A 145 -0.75 9.55 8.20
N ALA A 146 -0.21 9.83 7.02
CA ALA A 146 -0.71 9.24 5.78
C ALA A 146 -0.63 7.70 5.82
N LYS A 147 0.45 7.16 6.37
CA LYS A 147 0.61 5.71 6.57
C LYS A 147 -0.30 5.14 7.67
N ARG A 148 -0.52 5.87 8.77
CA ARG A 148 -1.53 5.48 9.80
C ARG A 148 -2.94 5.41 9.22
N MET A 149 -3.30 6.31 8.31
CA MET A 149 -4.62 6.32 7.67
C MET A 149 -4.88 5.07 6.84
N ILE A 150 -3.84 4.42 6.32
CA ILE A 150 -3.99 3.10 5.68
C ILE A 150 -4.54 2.08 6.68
N ASP A 151 -4.01 2.03 7.91
CA ASP A 151 -4.53 1.13 8.94
C ASP A 151 -6.01 1.41 9.25
N VAL A 152 -6.36 2.68 9.39
CA VAL A 152 -7.76 3.10 9.61
C VAL A 152 -8.65 2.66 8.44
N GLN A 153 -8.24 2.94 7.21
CA GLN A 153 -9.03 2.61 6.02
C GLN A 153 -9.16 1.10 5.83
N ASN A 154 -8.10 0.33 6.03
CA ASN A 154 -8.13 -1.13 5.96
C ASN A 154 -9.09 -1.75 6.98
N ARG A 155 -9.16 -1.20 8.18
CA ARG A 155 -10.11 -1.66 9.20
C ARG A 155 -11.55 -1.29 8.84
N SER A 156 -11.76 -0.09 8.31
CA SER A 156 -13.08 0.41 7.92
C SER A 156 -13.65 -0.31 6.68
N SER A 157 -12.79 -0.85 5.83
CA SER A 157 -13.19 -1.58 4.61
C SER A 157 -13.54 -3.05 4.86
N ARG A 158 -13.40 -3.55 6.09
CA ARG A 158 -13.87 -4.90 6.44
C ARG A 158 -15.39 -4.93 6.48
N PRO A 159 -16.04 -5.95 5.90
CA PRO A 159 -17.48 -6.13 6.11
C PRO A 159 -17.75 -6.19 7.59
N SER A 160 -18.77 -5.43 8.04
CA SER A 160 -19.26 -5.53 9.42
C SER A 160 -19.74 -6.96 9.64
N CYS A 161 -19.11 -7.68 10.56
CA CYS A 161 -19.58 -8.99 11.00
C CYS A 161 -20.89 -8.85 11.76
#